data_2256545fcba814af27e1f9c3ba403775
#
_entry.id   2256545fcba814af27e1f9c3ba403775
#
_cell.length_a   1.000
_cell.length_b   1.000
_cell.length_c   1.000
_cell.angle_alpha   90.00
_cell.angle_beta   90.00
_cell.angle_gamma   90.00
#
_symmetry.space_group_name_H-M   'P 1'
#
loop_
_entity.id
_entity.type
_entity.pdbx_description
1 polymer ?
#
loop_
_entity_poly.entity_id
_entity_poly.type
_entity_poly.pdbx_seq_one_letter_code
_entity_poly.pdbx_strand_id
1 'polypeptide(L)' 'SLFTTLYAQRLFFLITSSPEGIQFEPVSRADAKLMVENQMRSLRRMGSDTDQKNLQHIYKRTFSQ' A
#
# COMPACT_ATOMS: atom_id res chain seq x y z
N SER A 1 -0.47 1.24 -8.99
CA SER A 1 -1.21 0.23 -8.26
C SER A 1 -1.42 0.67 -6.83
N LEU A 2 -2.49 0.21 -6.25
CA LEU A 2 -2.87 0.49 -4.89
C LEU A 2 -3.18 -0.80 -4.19
N PHE A 3 -3.18 -0.74 -2.89
CA PHE A 3 -3.78 -1.82 -2.13
C PHE A 3 -4.62 -1.21 -1.02
N THR A 4 -5.54 -1.99 -0.50
CA THR A 4 -6.43 -1.51 0.53
C THR A 4 -6.62 -2.60 1.57
N THR A 5 -7.04 -2.20 2.76
CA THR A 5 -7.32 -3.14 3.83
C THR A 5 -8.82 -3.25 3.98
N LEU A 6 -9.27 -4.45 4.30
CA LEU A 6 -10.68 -4.72 4.53
C LEU A 6 -10.84 -5.23 5.93
N TYR A 7 -11.69 -4.58 6.68
CA TYR A 7 -12.06 -5.01 8.02
C TYR A 7 -10.86 -5.34 8.88
N ALA A 8 -10.78 -4.79 9.97
CA ALA A 8 -9.80 -5.13 10.98
C ALA A 8 -8.41 -5.39 10.42
N GLN A 9 -8.14 -4.95 9.21
CA GLN A 9 -6.82 -4.97 8.62
C GLN A 9 -6.25 -6.38 8.50
N ARG A 10 -7.13 -7.33 8.28
CA ARG A 10 -6.70 -8.72 8.17
C ARG A 10 -6.54 -9.16 6.73
N LEU A 11 -7.19 -8.47 5.82
CA LEU A 11 -7.16 -8.82 4.41
C LEU A 11 -6.54 -7.69 3.62
N PHE A 12 -5.60 -8.04 2.77
CA PHE A 12 -4.92 -7.08 1.93
C PHE A 12 -5.05 -7.52 0.48
N PHE A 13 -5.29 -6.56 -0.38
CA PHE A 13 -5.41 -6.82 -1.80
C PHE A 13 -4.55 -5.84 -2.57
N LEU A 14 -3.85 -6.37 -3.57
CA LEU A 14 -3.20 -5.53 -4.55
C LEU A 14 -4.21 -5.25 -5.64
N ILE A 15 -4.46 -3.98 -5.89
CA ILE A 15 -5.43 -3.56 -6.89
C ILE A 15 -4.68 -3.06 -8.10
N THR A 16 -4.90 -3.69 -9.24
CA THR A 16 -4.25 -3.33 -10.48
C THR A 16 -5.31 -2.89 -11.49
N SER A 17 -5.09 -1.73 -12.08
CA SER A 17 -5.98 -1.19 -13.08
C SER A 17 -5.34 -1.33 -14.45
N SER A 18 -6.09 -1.83 -15.42
CA SER A 18 -5.61 -2.00 -16.77
C SER A 18 -6.75 -1.68 -17.74
N PRO A 19 -6.45 -1.57 -19.04
CA PRO A 19 -7.52 -1.32 -20.02
C PRO A 19 -8.59 -2.39 -20.02
N GLU A 20 -8.28 -3.57 -19.55
CA GLU A 20 -9.24 -4.67 -19.50
C GLU A 20 -10.06 -4.66 -18.22
N GLY A 21 -9.77 -3.78 -17.29
CA GLY A 21 -10.53 -3.68 -16.07
C GLY A 21 -9.65 -3.62 -14.82
N ILE A 22 -10.28 -3.87 -13.70
CA ILE A 22 -9.63 -3.82 -12.40
C ILE A 22 -9.46 -5.25 -11.90
N GLN A 23 -8.27 -5.55 -11.41
CA GLN A 23 -7.97 -6.85 -10.83
C GLN A 23 -7.64 -6.71 -9.36
N PHE A 24 -8.07 -7.69 -8.58
CA PHE A 24 -7.76 -7.77 -7.16
C PHE A 24 -6.95 -9.03 -6.92
N GLU A 25 -5.84 -8.88 -6.22
CA GLU A 25 -4.99 -10.01 -5.91
C GLU A 25 -4.74 -10.03 -4.40
N PRO A 26 -5.12 -11.10 -3.70
CA PRO A 26 -4.86 -11.17 -2.27
C PRO A 26 -3.35 -11.23 -2.01
N VAL A 27 -2.91 -10.51 -0.98
CA VAL A 27 -1.51 -10.53 -0.59
C VAL A 27 -1.43 -10.74 0.91
N SER A 28 -0.33 -11.32 1.35
CA SER A 28 -0.11 -11.51 2.78
C SER A 28 0.21 -10.18 3.45
N ARG A 29 0.06 -10.14 4.77
CA ARG A 29 0.40 -8.95 5.54
C ARG A 29 1.87 -8.57 5.34
N ALA A 30 2.76 -9.56 5.35
CA ALA A 30 4.19 -9.29 5.17
C ALA A 30 4.46 -8.71 3.80
N ASP A 31 3.83 -9.26 2.77
CA ASP A 31 4.02 -8.75 1.41
C ASP A 31 3.43 -7.35 1.27
N ALA A 32 2.27 -7.11 1.84
CA ALA A 32 1.66 -5.78 1.80
C ALA A 32 2.56 -4.75 2.48
N LYS A 33 3.15 -5.12 3.61
CA LYS A 33 4.05 -4.23 4.31
C LYS A 33 5.25 -3.86 3.46
N LEU A 34 5.84 -4.85 2.80
CA LEU A 34 6.98 -4.61 1.91
C LEU A 34 6.60 -3.70 0.75
N MET A 35 5.43 -3.90 0.19
CA MET A 35 4.97 -3.06 -0.92
C MET A 35 4.85 -1.60 -0.51
N VAL A 36 4.30 -1.36 0.68
CA VAL A 36 4.18 0.01 1.17
C VAL A 36 5.54 0.61 1.46
N GLU A 37 6.44 -0.17 2.05
CA GLU A 37 7.79 0.31 2.33
C GLU A 37 8.53 0.68 1.04
N ASN A 38 8.37 -0.13 0.01
CA ASN A 38 8.96 0.17 -1.29
C ASN A 38 8.39 1.45 -1.88
N GLN A 39 7.08 1.63 -1.75
CA GLN A 39 6.43 2.83 -2.26
C GLN A 39 6.92 4.07 -1.52
N MET A 40 7.08 3.98 -0.20
CA MET A 40 7.58 5.11 0.58
C MET A 40 8.98 5.51 0.14
N ARG A 41 9.84 4.53 -0.13
CA ARG A 41 11.18 4.82 -0.62
C ARG A 41 11.16 5.50 -1.98
N SER A 42 10.26 5.04 -2.84
CA SER A 42 10.09 5.63 -4.16
C SER A 42 9.66 7.09 -4.06
N LEU A 43 8.69 7.37 -3.21
CA LEU A 43 8.20 8.73 -3.03
C LEU A 43 9.28 9.64 -2.46
N ARG A 44 10.11 9.12 -1.56
CA ARG A 44 11.22 9.90 -1.03
C ARG A 44 12.21 10.27 -2.10
N ARG A 45 12.56 9.33 -2.98
CA ARG A 45 13.49 9.61 -4.08
C ARG A 45 12.91 10.63 -5.05
N MET A 46 11.60 10.62 -5.23
CA MET A 46 10.94 11.55 -6.13
C MET A 46 10.70 12.92 -5.50
N GLY A 47 10.98 13.07 -4.21
CA GLY A 47 10.76 14.32 -3.53
C GLY A 47 9.32 14.65 -3.23
N SER A 48 8.44 13.65 -3.22
CA SER A 48 7.01 13.84 -2.94
C SER A 48 6.77 13.78 -1.45
N ASP A 49 7.09 14.82 -0.72
CA ASP A 49 7.02 14.81 0.74
C ASP A 49 5.61 14.62 1.26
N THR A 50 4.64 15.29 0.65
CA THR A 50 3.25 15.19 1.10
C THR A 50 2.73 13.77 0.95
N ASP A 51 2.97 13.18 -0.21
CA ASP A 51 2.52 11.82 -0.48
C ASP A 51 3.23 10.83 0.43
N GLN A 52 4.51 11.04 0.70
CA GLN A 52 5.26 10.18 1.58
C GLN A 52 4.70 10.24 3.00
N LYS A 53 4.38 11.43 3.49
CA LYS A 53 3.82 11.59 4.83
C LYS A 53 2.45 10.92 4.94
N ASN A 54 1.62 11.07 3.93
CA ASN A 54 0.31 10.44 3.92
C ASN A 54 0.44 8.92 3.97
N LEU A 55 1.33 8.38 3.16
CA LEU A 55 1.53 6.94 3.13
C LEU A 55 2.13 6.44 4.44
N GLN A 56 2.99 7.24 5.06
CA GLN A 56 3.58 6.90 6.34
C GLN A 56 2.52 6.80 7.43
N HIS A 57 1.54 7.69 7.42
CA HIS A 57 0.42 7.62 8.34
C HIS A 57 -0.37 6.33 8.16
N ILE A 58 -0.64 5.98 6.92
CA ILE A 58 -1.37 4.75 6.62
C ILE A 58 -0.56 3.55 7.09
N TYR A 59 0.74 3.55 6.84
CA TYR A 59 1.63 2.48 7.25
C TYR A 59 1.60 2.28 8.76
N LYS A 60 1.74 3.36 9.50
CA LYS A 60 1.75 3.27 10.95
C LYS A 60 0.43 2.73 11.49
N ARG A 61 -0.67 3.23 10.95
CA ARG A 61 -1.98 2.81 11.41
C ARG A 61 -2.26 1.35 11.10
N THR A 62 -1.75 0.88 9.97
CA THR A 62 -2.06 -0.45 9.47
C THR A 62 -1.13 -1.52 10.05
N PHE A 63 0.15 -1.21 10.19
CA PHE A 63 1.16 -2.22 10.47
C PHE A 63 1.84 -2.09 11.82
N SER A 64 1.56 -1.06 12.59
CA SER A 64 2.24 -0.89 13.87
C SER A 64 1.41 -1.47 14.99
N GLN A 65 1.26 -2.74 14.96
CA GLN A 65 0.53 -3.44 16.02
C GLN A 65 1.47 -4.29 16.83
#